data_164e5257fc86e49be6173778387b8467
#
_entry.id   164e5257fc86e49be6173778387b8467
#
_cell.length_a   1.000
_cell.length_b   1.000
_cell.length_c   1.000
_cell.angle_alpha   90.00
_cell.angle_beta   90.00
_cell.angle_gamma   90.00
#
_symmetry.space_group_name_H-M   'P 1'
#
loop_
_entity.id
_entity.type
_entity.pdbx_description
1 polymer ?
#
loop_
_entity_poly.entity_id
_entity_poly.type
_entity_poly.pdbx_seq_one_letter_code
_entity_poly.pdbx_strand_id
1 'polypeptide(L)'
;MKKILAIAMMLAATAAYAQQEIRLYDGVAPGSEGVQDNERVQRGPDGRITQISGVVTPSVTVFLPEESKATGTAVILCAGGGLMAHSWGSDVINMASWLNERGIAAIGLKYRTRVMGGQRPAMGGTGMRLSATVTEFDKIKNANASPDQSGADDENTLNAVNDALRAMEIVREHAGEWHIDPAKIGYLGFSAGGGVGLGAIVKSDAQHMPAFMATIYGPSLIDMTVPENAPKLFIATRGDHHNVAAGLVSLYFVWKQAGANAEMHLYDDGTGPFGPDDVGNTSGTWRESFYRWLTFNGF
;
A
#
# COMPACT_ATOMS: atom_id res chain seq x y z
N MET A 1 26.37 -44.36 -43.69
CA MET A 1 26.56 -43.86 -42.32
C MET A 1 25.83 -42.54 -42.20
N LYS A 2 24.59 -42.54 -41.69
CA LYS A 2 23.77 -41.35 -41.48
C LYS A 2 23.94 -40.86 -40.05
N LYS A 3 24.51 -39.68 -39.87
CA LYS A 3 24.62 -39.02 -38.55
C LYS A 3 23.27 -38.38 -38.23
N ILE A 4 22.61 -38.91 -37.24
CA ILE A 4 21.38 -38.32 -36.64
C ILE A 4 21.85 -37.26 -35.65
N LEU A 5 21.55 -36.00 -35.99
CA LEU A 5 21.78 -34.86 -35.12
C LEU A 5 20.55 -34.73 -34.19
N ALA A 6 20.69 -35.10 -32.92
CA ALA A 6 19.66 -34.90 -31.93
C ALA A 6 19.71 -33.44 -31.45
N ILE A 7 18.74 -32.64 -31.87
CA ILE A 7 18.52 -31.30 -31.35
C ILE A 7 17.73 -31.46 -30.04
N ALA A 8 18.40 -31.30 -28.91
CA ALA A 8 17.74 -31.16 -27.61
C ALA A 8 17.09 -29.76 -27.54
N MET A 9 15.79 -29.68 -27.75
CA MET A 9 15.02 -28.50 -27.39
C MET A 9 14.96 -28.45 -25.85
N MET A 10 15.74 -27.55 -25.24
CA MET A 10 15.48 -27.10 -23.89
C MET A 10 14.19 -26.25 -23.92
N LEU A 11 13.06 -26.85 -23.53
CA LEU A 11 11.91 -26.09 -23.10
C LEU A 11 12.32 -25.38 -21.79
N ALA A 12 12.63 -24.10 -21.89
CA ALA A 12 12.59 -23.22 -20.73
C ALA A 12 11.12 -23.14 -20.30
N ALA A 13 10.74 -23.97 -19.32
CA ALA A 13 9.51 -23.79 -18.60
C ALA A 13 9.66 -22.45 -17.84
N THR A 14 9.13 -21.38 -18.39
CA THR A 14 8.79 -20.19 -17.62
C THR A 14 7.69 -20.64 -16.66
N ALA A 15 8.07 -21.02 -15.45
CA ALA A 15 7.12 -21.16 -14.37
C ALA A 15 6.48 -19.78 -14.17
N ALA A 16 5.33 -19.56 -14.79
CA ALA A 16 4.42 -18.53 -14.35
C ALA A 16 4.07 -18.93 -12.92
N TYR A 17 4.70 -18.30 -11.93
CA TYR A 17 4.29 -18.44 -10.55
C TYR A 17 2.81 -18.08 -10.51
N ALA A 18 1.95 -19.07 -10.31
CA ALA A 18 0.53 -18.87 -10.15
C ALA A 18 0.37 -17.90 -8.96
N GLN A 19 -0.25 -16.75 -9.19
CA GLN A 19 -0.56 -15.81 -8.14
C GLN A 19 -1.43 -16.54 -7.13
N GLN A 20 -0.90 -16.77 -5.92
CA GLN A 20 -1.63 -17.40 -4.85
C GLN A 20 -2.46 -16.33 -4.14
N GLU A 21 -3.77 -16.51 -4.12
CA GLU A 21 -4.68 -15.68 -3.31
C GLU A 21 -5.01 -16.43 -2.02
N ILE A 22 -4.80 -15.77 -0.87
CA ILE A 22 -5.06 -16.31 0.47
C ILE A 22 -6.06 -15.40 1.17
N ARG A 23 -7.18 -15.96 1.65
CA ARG A 23 -8.14 -15.21 2.47
C ARG A 23 -7.51 -14.84 3.81
N LEU A 24 -7.81 -13.65 4.31
CA LEU A 24 -7.30 -13.22 5.62
C LEU A 24 -7.97 -13.96 6.78
N TYR A 25 -9.20 -14.42 6.60
CA TYR A 25 -9.99 -15.11 7.62
C TYR A 25 -10.61 -16.38 7.04
N ASP A 26 -10.67 -17.43 7.84
CA ASP A 26 -11.25 -18.74 7.43
C ASP A 26 -12.76 -18.70 7.19
N GLY A 27 -13.42 -17.65 7.66
CA GLY A 27 -14.87 -17.47 7.55
C GLY A 27 -15.22 -16.02 7.16
N VAL A 28 -16.33 -15.55 7.72
CA VAL A 28 -16.73 -14.14 7.59
C VAL A 28 -15.73 -13.27 8.33
N ALA A 29 -15.22 -12.24 7.66
CA ALA A 29 -14.32 -11.28 8.31
C ALA A 29 -15.04 -10.57 9.47
N PRO A 30 -14.41 -10.40 10.65
CA PRO A 30 -15.01 -9.72 11.79
C PRO A 30 -15.52 -8.32 11.43
N GLY A 31 -16.78 -8.00 11.73
CA GLY A 31 -17.44 -6.76 11.32
C GLY A 31 -18.05 -6.79 9.92
N SER A 32 -18.08 -7.98 9.26
CA SER A 32 -18.76 -8.16 7.95
C SER A 32 -19.94 -9.14 8.03
N GLU A 33 -20.39 -9.48 9.24
CA GLU A 33 -21.51 -10.39 9.47
C GLU A 33 -22.78 -9.85 8.83
N GLY A 34 -23.39 -10.63 7.94
CA GLY A 34 -24.62 -10.26 7.23
C GLY A 34 -24.42 -9.23 6.10
N VAL A 35 -23.20 -8.79 5.84
CA VAL A 35 -22.91 -7.91 4.71
C VAL A 35 -22.91 -8.74 3.44
N GLN A 36 -23.72 -8.30 2.45
CA GLN A 36 -23.79 -8.96 1.15
C GLN A 36 -22.47 -8.72 0.38
N ASP A 37 -21.89 -9.78 -0.16
CA ASP A 37 -20.76 -9.67 -1.07
C ASP A 37 -21.22 -9.03 -2.39
N ASN A 38 -20.63 -7.87 -2.68
CA ASN A 38 -20.86 -7.08 -3.88
C ASN A 38 -19.55 -6.77 -4.61
N GLU A 39 -18.54 -7.61 -4.45
CA GLU A 39 -17.24 -7.42 -5.10
C GLU A 39 -17.41 -7.31 -6.61
N ARG A 40 -16.76 -6.30 -7.17
CA ARG A 40 -16.72 -6.04 -8.62
C ARG A 40 -15.28 -5.90 -9.06
N VAL A 41 -14.91 -6.68 -10.07
CA VAL A 41 -13.60 -6.65 -10.68
C VAL A 41 -13.72 -6.00 -12.08
N GLN A 42 -13.05 -4.88 -12.26
CA GLN A 42 -12.93 -4.24 -13.57
C GLN A 42 -11.64 -4.71 -14.24
N ARG A 43 -11.71 -4.91 -15.55
CA ARG A 43 -10.57 -5.32 -16.36
C ARG A 43 -10.36 -4.34 -17.52
N GLY A 44 -9.10 -4.14 -17.88
CA GLY A 44 -8.70 -3.40 -19.07
C GLY A 44 -8.94 -4.20 -20.36
N PRO A 45 -8.70 -3.57 -21.52
CA PRO A 45 -8.83 -4.22 -22.82
C PRO A 45 -7.92 -5.45 -22.99
N ASP A 46 -6.82 -5.50 -22.25
CA ASP A 46 -5.86 -6.61 -22.20
C ASP A 46 -6.26 -7.75 -21.22
N GLY A 47 -7.44 -7.63 -20.59
CA GLY A 47 -7.95 -8.59 -19.61
C GLY A 47 -7.35 -8.46 -18.22
N ARG A 48 -6.34 -7.61 -17.99
CA ARG A 48 -5.74 -7.39 -16.66
C ARG A 48 -6.71 -6.67 -15.74
N ILE A 49 -6.69 -7.04 -14.47
CA ILE A 49 -7.48 -6.35 -13.44
C ILE A 49 -6.94 -4.92 -13.30
N THR A 50 -7.83 -3.94 -13.44
CA THR A 50 -7.52 -2.52 -13.24
C THR A 50 -8.02 -2.02 -11.90
N GLN A 51 -9.23 -2.45 -11.50
CA GLN A 51 -9.86 -2.00 -10.25
C GLN A 51 -10.66 -3.12 -9.59
N ILE A 52 -10.70 -3.12 -8.25
CA ILE A 52 -11.57 -3.99 -7.44
C ILE A 52 -12.36 -3.09 -6.49
N SER A 53 -13.66 -3.33 -6.31
CA SER A 53 -14.51 -2.55 -5.41
C SER A 53 -15.55 -3.41 -4.72
N GLY A 54 -16.14 -2.92 -3.62
CA GLY A 54 -17.15 -3.65 -2.87
C GLY A 54 -16.61 -4.88 -2.15
N VAL A 55 -15.34 -4.84 -1.75
CA VAL A 55 -14.66 -5.95 -1.07
C VAL A 55 -15.23 -6.15 0.33
N VAL A 56 -15.74 -7.35 0.58
CA VAL A 56 -16.23 -7.85 1.88
C VAL A 56 -15.37 -9.00 2.40
N THR A 57 -14.81 -9.76 1.47
CA THR A 57 -13.90 -10.88 1.76
C THR A 57 -12.47 -10.46 1.49
N PRO A 58 -11.74 -10.02 2.51
CA PRO A 58 -10.36 -9.54 2.32
C PRO A 58 -9.40 -10.70 2.10
N SER A 59 -8.37 -10.45 1.29
CA SER A 59 -7.36 -11.45 0.92
C SER A 59 -6.01 -10.80 0.63
N VAL A 60 -4.97 -11.62 0.57
CA VAL A 60 -3.68 -11.24 0.00
C VAL A 60 -3.41 -12.00 -1.28
N THR A 61 -2.77 -11.34 -2.25
CA THR A 61 -2.24 -11.96 -3.46
C THR A 61 -0.72 -11.90 -3.42
N VAL A 62 -0.08 -13.05 -3.56
CA VAL A 62 1.37 -13.20 -3.39
C VAL A 62 2.08 -13.11 -4.73
N PHE A 63 3.09 -12.24 -4.81
CA PHE A 63 3.96 -12.05 -5.97
C PHE A 63 5.41 -12.23 -5.50
N LEU A 64 6.03 -13.35 -5.83
CA LEU A 64 7.39 -13.65 -5.43
C LEU A 64 8.39 -13.33 -6.56
N PRO A 65 9.57 -12.81 -6.25
CA PRO A 65 10.66 -12.69 -7.22
C PRO A 65 11.20 -14.07 -7.59
N GLU A 66 12.04 -14.14 -8.62
CA GLU A 66 12.85 -15.31 -8.85
C GLU A 66 13.66 -15.65 -7.59
N GLU A 67 13.63 -16.89 -7.15
CA GLU A 67 14.29 -17.33 -5.90
C GLU A 67 15.77 -16.93 -5.84
N SER A 68 16.48 -17.05 -6.96
CA SER A 68 17.90 -16.66 -7.09
C SER A 68 18.17 -15.17 -6.87
N LYS A 69 17.15 -14.33 -6.92
CA LYS A 69 17.23 -12.87 -6.73
C LYS A 69 16.65 -12.41 -5.40
N ALA A 70 15.98 -13.31 -4.67
CA ALA A 70 15.25 -12.93 -3.45
C ALA A 70 16.19 -12.29 -2.41
N THR A 71 15.83 -11.06 -1.97
CA THR A 71 16.57 -10.30 -0.95
C THR A 71 16.11 -10.63 0.48
N GLY A 72 15.02 -11.37 0.62
CA GLY A 72 14.31 -11.57 1.87
C GLY A 72 13.37 -10.42 2.26
N THR A 73 13.42 -9.29 1.56
CA THR A 73 12.52 -8.16 1.82
C THR A 73 11.14 -8.41 1.23
N ALA A 74 10.10 -8.04 1.98
CA ALA A 74 8.72 -8.10 1.52
C ALA A 74 7.99 -6.77 1.72
N VAL A 75 7.12 -6.43 0.77
CA VAL A 75 6.28 -5.23 0.80
C VAL A 75 4.81 -5.62 0.71
N ILE A 76 4.04 -5.30 1.74
CA ILE A 76 2.58 -5.40 1.70
C ILE A 76 2.06 -4.14 0.99
N LEU A 77 1.47 -4.33 -0.19
CA LEU A 77 0.96 -3.28 -1.06
C LEU A 77 -0.50 -2.96 -0.71
N CYS A 78 -0.76 -1.75 -0.25
CA CYS A 78 -2.08 -1.23 0.06
C CYS A 78 -2.51 -0.24 -1.03
N ALA A 79 -3.40 -0.66 -1.93
CA ALA A 79 -3.83 0.16 -3.05
C ALA A 79 -4.64 1.39 -2.61
N GLY A 80 -4.57 2.47 -3.40
CA GLY A 80 -5.45 3.63 -3.27
C GLY A 80 -6.85 3.37 -3.81
N GLY A 81 -7.74 4.33 -3.61
CA GLY A 81 -9.12 4.30 -4.09
C GLY A 81 -10.15 4.81 -3.08
N GLY A 82 -9.72 5.60 -2.10
CA GLY A 82 -10.60 6.31 -1.15
C GLY A 82 -11.43 5.39 -0.24
N LEU A 83 -10.95 4.19 0.06
CA LEU A 83 -11.69 3.12 0.74
C LEU A 83 -12.96 2.66 0.00
N MET A 84 -13.12 3.06 -1.27
CA MET A 84 -14.26 2.70 -2.11
C MET A 84 -13.90 1.59 -3.09
N ALA A 85 -12.64 1.54 -3.49
CA ALA A 85 -12.08 0.60 -4.45
C ALA A 85 -10.57 0.48 -4.27
N HIS A 86 -9.97 -0.46 -4.99
CA HIS A 86 -8.53 -0.63 -5.13
C HIS A 86 -8.11 -0.31 -6.57
N SER A 87 -7.19 0.62 -6.76
CA SER A 87 -6.46 0.82 -8.03
C SER A 87 -5.51 -0.36 -8.26
N TRP A 88 -6.09 -1.56 -8.42
CA TRP A 88 -5.35 -2.83 -8.35
C TRP A 88 -4.28 -2.98 -9.43
N GLY A 89 -4.60 -2.52 -10.63
CA GLY A 89 -3.67 -2.61 -11.77
C GLY A 89 -2.39 -1.81 -11.54
N SER A 90 -2.52 -0.55 -11.18
CA SER A 90 -1.38 0.36 -10.98
C SER A 90 -0.65 0.07 -9.66
N ASP A 91 -1.40 0.09 -8.56
CA ASP A 91 -0.82 0.16 -7.23
C ASP A 91 -0.36 -1.22 -6.71
N VAL A 92 -0.94 -2.31 -7.27
CA VAL A 92 -0.56 -3.67 -6.89
C VAL A 92 0.19 -4.38 -8.01
N ILE A 93 -0.43 -4.60 -9.18
CA ILE A 93 0.16 -5.45 -10.23
C ILE A 93 1.45 -4.82 -10.78
N ASN A 94 1.40 -3.54 -11.19
CA ASN A 94 2.57 -2.86 -11.75
C ASN A 94 3.67 -2.69 -10.70
N MET A 95 3.28 -2.34 -9.45
CA MET A 95 4.25 -2.18 -8.37
C MET A 95 4.89 -3.51 -7.96
N ALA A 96 4.11 -4.59 -7.90
CA ALA A 96 4.63 -5.93 -7.62
C ALA A 96 5.65 -6.38 -8.67
N SER A 97 5.35 -6.16 -9.96
CA SER A 97 6.30 -6.46 -11.04
C SER A 97 7.61 -5.71 -10.85
N TRP A 98 7.53 -4.41 -10.57
CA TRP A 98 8.71 -3.55 -10.36
C TRP A 98 9.54 -3.98 -9.14
N LEU A 99 8.90 -4.40 -8.04
CA LEU A 99 9.56 -4.92 -6.84
C LEU A 99 10.22 -6.28 -7.10
N ASN A 100 9.52 -7.20 -7.77
CA ASN A 100 10.03 -8.54 -8.07
C ASN A 100 11.27 -8.50 -8.97
N GLU A 101 11.34 -7.56 -9.93
CA GLU A 101 12.55 -7.34 -10.74
C GLU A 101 13.78 -6.99 -9.89
N ARG A 102 13.56 -6.46 -8.68
CA ARG A 102 14.58 -6.07 -7.68
C ARG A 102 14.77 -7.07 -6.56
N GLY A 103 14.18 -8.27 -6.70
CA GLY A 103 14.31 -9.34 -5.72
C GLY A 103 13.47 -9.15 -4.46
N ILE A 104 12.52 -8.22 -4.46
CA ILE A 104 11.65 -7.93 -3.33
C ILE A 104 10.29 -8.62 -3.52
N ALA A 105 9.84 -9.40 -2.54
CA ALA A 105 8.52 -9.99 -2.55
C ALA A 105 7.44 -8.91 -2.38
N ALA A 106 6.34 -9.03 -3.13
CA ALA A 106 5.21 -8.13 -3.02
C ALA A 106 3.94 -8.90 -2.65
N ILE A 107 3.19 -8.37 -1.71
CA ILE A 107 1.97 -8.97 -1.20
C ILE A 107 0.84 -7.96 -1.40
N GLY A 108 0.02 -8.15 -2.43
CA GLY A 108 -1.11 -7.28 -2.71
C GLY A 108 -2.23 -7.49 -1.69
N LEU A 109 -2.49 -6.51 -0.86
CA LEU A 109 -3.58 -6.56 0.12
C LEU A 109 -4.88 -6.04 -0.46
N LYS A 110 -5.87 -6.92 -0.60
CA LYS A 110 -7.24 -6.61 -0.92
C LYS A 110 -8.02 -6.42 0.39
N TYR A 111 -7.85 -5.25 1.02
CA TYR A 111 -8.55 -4.92 2.26
C TYR A 111 -10.02 -4.58 2.00
N ARG A 112 -10.87 -4.67 3.01
CA ARG A 112 -12.30 -4.34 2.91
C ARG A 112 -12.51 -2.89 2.51
N THR A 113 -13.46 -2.68 1.62
CA THR A 113 -13.86 -1.35 1.15
C THR A 113 -15.29 -1.06 1.57
N ARG A 114 -15.67 0.20 1.52
CA ARG A 114 -17.06 0.62 1.79
C ARG A 114 -18.01 -0.07 0.82
N VAL A 115 -18.98 -0.79 1.37
CA VAL A 115 -20.05 -1.40 0.58
C VAL A 115 -21.15 -0.35 0.39
N MET A 116 -21.31 0.09 -0.84
CA MET A 116 -22.31 1.10 -1.20
C MET A 116 -23.67 0.46 -1.33
N GLY A 117 -24.55 0.72 -0.40
CA GLY A 117 -25.98 0.47 -0.57
C GLY A 117 -26.57 1.39 -1.65
N GLY A 118 -26.71 0.88 -2.87
CA GLY A 118 -27.62 1.38 -3.90
C GLY A 118 -27.49 2.80 -4.45
N GLN A 119 -26.90 3.75 -3.77
CA GLN A 119 -26.64 5.10 -4.30
C GLN A 119 -25.15 5.43 -4.13
N ARG A 120 -24.46 5.60 -5.25
CA ARG A 120 -23.17 6.29 -5.24
C ARG A 120 -23.41 7.68 -4.63
N PRO A 121 -22.70 8.08 -3.56
CA PRO A 121 -22.53 9.49 -3.34
C PRO A 121 -21.90 10.02 -4.63
N ALA A 122 -22.50 11.05 -5.21
CA ALA A 122 -21.86 11.72 -6.32
C ALA A 122 -20.44 12.07 -5.88
N MET A 123 -19.43 11.52 -6.55
CA MET A 123 -18.03 11.95 -6.44
C MET A 123 -17.89 13.36 -7.01
N GLY A 124 -18.94 14.13 -6.91
CA GLY A 124 -19.08 15.47 -7.37
C GLY A 124 -19.56 16.34 -6.25
N GLY A 125 -18.66 17.12 -5.68
CA GLY A 125 -19.08 18.40 -5.25
C GLY A 125 -19.29 18.72 -3.79
N THR A 126 -18.68 18.07 -2.85
CA THR A 126 -18.02 18.88 -1.83
C THR A 126 -16.60 19.01 -2.31
N GLY A 127 -16.35 20.07 -3.07
CA GLY A 127 -15.02 20.42 -3.49
C GLY A 127 -14.09 20.17 -2.32
N MET A 128 -12.95 19.50 -2.56
CA MET A 128 -11.86 19.53 -1.62
C MET A 128 -11.79 20.97 -1.15
N ARG A 129 -12.28 21.24 0.05
CA ARG A 129 -12.13 22.58 0.62
C ARG A 129 -10.64 22.76 0.62
N LEU A 130 -10.19 23.72 -0.19
CA LEU A 130 -8.84 24.20 -0.08
C LEU A 130 -8.64 24.43 1.40
N SER A 131 -7.85 23.62 2.06
CA SER A 131 -7.56 23.84 3.47
C SER A 131 -7.02 25.26 3.54
N ALA A 132 -7.57 26.06 4.46
CA ALA A 132 -6.94 27.29 4.85
C ALA A 132 -5.46 27.02 5.04
N THR A 133 -4.59 27.97 4.72
CA THR A 133 -3.15 27.84 4.90
C THR A 133 -2.87 27.28 6.29
N VAL A 134 -2.46 26.04 6.36
CA VAL A 134 -2.16 25.38 7.63
C VAL A 134 -0.80 25.90 8.07
N THR A 135 -0.74 26.53 9.21
CA THR A 135 0.50 27.08 9.79
C THR A 135 1.00 26.26 10.99
N GLU A 136 0.16 25.36 11.52
CA GLU A 136 0.44 24.55 12.71
C GLU A 136 0.43 23.07 12.34
N PHE A 137 1.44 22.64 11.57
CA PHE A 137 1.53 21.27 11.06
C PHE A 137 1.60 20.20 12.16
N ASP A 138 2.14 20.54 13.32
CA ASP A 138 2.22 19.65 14.48
C ASP A 138 0.85 19.31 15.10
N LYS A 139 -0.17 20.10 14.79
CA LYS A 139 -1.54 19.86 15.24
C LYS A 139 -2.39 19.03 14.26
N ILE A 140 -1.92 18.83 13.04
CA ILE A 140 -2.63 18.01 12.05
C ILE A 140 -2.44 16.54 12.41
N LYS A 141 -3.54 15.80 12.56
CA LYS A 141 -3.50 14.40 12.98
C LYS A 141 -3.95 13.40 11.90
N ASN A 142 -4.63 13.88 10.87
CA ASN A 142 -5.23 13.01 9.86
C ASN A 142 -5.33 13.69 8.49
N ALA A 143 -5.88 12.96 7.51
CA ALA A 143 -6.00 13.41 6.12
C ALA A 143 -6.78 14.70 5.91
N ASN A 144 -7.60 15.11 6.86
CA ASN A 144 -8.39 16.34 6.72
C ASN A 144 -7.56 17.62 6.90
N ALA A 145 -6.30 17.49 7.31
CA ALA A 145 -5.39 18.61 7.56
C ALA A 145 -6.02 19.69 8.45
N SER A 146 -6.88 19.29 9.37
CA SER A 146 -7.56 20.18 10.30
C SER A 146 -7.17 19.83 11.74
N PRO A 147 -6.64 20.76 12.53
CA PRO A 147 -6.30 20.50 13.93
C PRO A 147 -7.53 20.21 14.81
N ASP A 148 -8.70 20.63 14.38
CA ASP A 148 -9.94 20.48 15.14
C ASP A 148 -10.74 19.21 14.81
N GLN A 149 -10.32 18.45 13.79
CA GLN A 149 -10.99 17.23 13.40
C GLN A 149 -10.18 16.04 13.88
N SER A 150 -10.69 15.34 14.88
CA SER A 150 -10.29 13.96 15.13
C SER A 150 -10.68 13.12 13.91
N GLY A 151 -9.78 12.28 13.42
CA GLY A 151 -10.16 11.22 12.51
C GLY A 151 -11.10 10.31 13.27
N ALA A 152 -12.39 10.48 13.06
CA ALA A 152 -13.34 9.54 13.61
C ALA A 152 -12.91 8.15 13.11
N ASP A 153 -12.72 7.23 14.05
CA ASP A 153 -12.49 5.83 13.77
C ASP A 153 -13.76 5.27 13.10
N ASP A 154 -13.96 5.58 11.81
CA ASP A 154 -15.10 5.00 11.10
C ASP A 154 -14.83 3.50 10.92
N GLU A 155 -15.87 2.71 11.04
CA GLU A 155 -15.82 1.25 11.01
C GLU A 155 -15.12 0.72 9.74
N ASN A 156 -15.34 1.37 8.58
CA ASN A 156 -14.71 0.94 7.33
C ASN A 156 -13.20 1.14 7.35
N THR A 157 -12.75 2.25 7.94
CA THR A 157 -11.30 2.51 8.12
C THR A 157 -10.71 1.48 9.08
N LEU A 158 -11.36 1.22 10.21
CA LEU A 158 -10.88 0.24 11.19
C LEU A 158 -10.86 -1.18 10.62
N ASN A 159 -11.88 -1.56 9.83
CA ASN A 159 -11.90 -2.85 9.16
C ASN A 159 -10.72 -3.00 8.19
N ALA A 160 -10.42 -1.99 7.38
CA ALA A 160 -9.26 -2.01 6.47
C ALA A 160 -7.93 -2.06 7.22
N VAL A 161 -7.82 -1.37 8.35
CA VAL A 161 -6.64 -1.41 9.25
C VAL A 161 -6.46 -2.81 9.86
N ASN A 162 -7.53 -3.43 10.34
CA ASN A 162 -7.48 -4.78 10.89
C ASN A 162 -7.08 -5.82 9.82
N ASP A 163 -7.54 -5.62 8.58
CA ASP A 163 -7.12 -6.45 7.45
C ASP A 163 -5.62 -6.31 7.15
N ALA A 164 -5.05 -5.11 7.31
CA ALA A 164 -3.61 -4.91 7.15
C ALA A 164 -2.82 -5.59 8.27
N LEU A 165 -3.28 -5.53 9.52
CA LEU A 165 -2.67 -6.27 10.62
C LEU A 165 -2.70 -7.78 10.37
N ARG A 166 -3.86 -8.33 9.97
CA ARG A 166 -3.97 -9.75 9.65
C ARG A 166 -3.09 -10.17 8.46
N ALA A 167 -2.95 -9.30 7.46
CA ALA A 167 -2.03 -9.56 6.36
C ALA A 167 -0.58 -9.67 6.82
N MET A 168 -0.14 -8.82 7.78
CA MET A 168 1.20 -8.92 8.37
C MET A 168 1.42 -10.27 9.06
N GLU A 169 0.42 -10.77 9.80
CA GLU A 169 0.49 -12.09 10.43
C GLU A 169 0.68 -13.18 9.38
N ILE A 170 -0.17 -13.20 8.35
CA ILE A 170 -0.11 -14.21 7.26
C ILE A 170 1.26 -14.18 6.57
N VAL A 171 1.80 -13.00 6.26
CA VAL A 171 3.12 -12.90 5.64
C VAL A 171 4.21 -13.47 6.54
N ARG A 172 4.13 -13.26 7.85
CA ARG A 172 5.07 -13.85 8.81
C ARG A 172 4.90 -15.35 8.98
N GLU A 173 3.65 -15.84 9.02
CA GLU A 173 3.34 -17.27 9.06
C GLU A 173 3.97 -18.03 7.86
N HIS A 174 3.96 -17.42 6.68
CA HIS A 174 4.48 -18.00 5.44
C HIS A 174 5.90 -17.55 5.07
N ALA A 175 6.57 -16.77 5.94
CA ALA A 175 7.86 -16.16 5.60
C ALA A 175 8.92 -17.18 5.14
N GLY A 176 8.99 -18.33 5.81
CA GLY A 176 9.93 -19.41 5.42
C GLY A 176 9.62 -20.00 4.04
N GLU A 177 8.34 -20.23 3.73
CA GLU A 177 7.89 -20.77 2.44
C GLU A 177 8.18 -19.79 1.29
N TRP A 178 8.03 -18.48 1.57
CA TRP A 178 8.18 -17.42 0.56
C TRP A 178 9.58 -16.81 0.52
N HIS A 179 10.56 -17.38 1.23
CA HIS A 179 11.93 -16.88 1.34
C HIS A 179 12.00 -15.41 1.80
N ILE A 180 11.12 -15.04 2.74
CA ILE A 180 11.03 -13.71 3.35
C ILE A 180 11.71 -13.72 4.72
N ASP A 181 12.48 -12.68 5.02
CA ASP A 181 12.98 -12.41 6.35
C ASP A 181 11.87 -11.68 7.17
N PRO A 182 11.34 -12.27 8.24
CA PRO A 182 10.29 -11.64 9.04
C PRO A 182 10.67 -10.26 9.61
N ALA A 183 11.97 -9.96 9.71
CA ALA A 183 12.48 -8.66 10.15
C ALA A 183 12.52 -7.61 9.03
N LYS A 184 12.18 -7.99 7.78
CA LYS A 184 12.24 -7.12 6.60
C LYS A 184 10.89 -6.96 5.89
N ILE A 185 9.80 -7.04 6.63
CA ILE A 185 8.45 -6.87 6.10
C ILE A 185 7.98 -5.45 6.40
N GLY A 186 7.54 -4.73 5.36
CA GLY A 186 6.98 -3.38 5.50
C GLY A 186 5.72 -3.17 4.67
N TYR A 187 5.12 -1.99 4.82
CA TYR A 187 3.99 -1.54 4.02
C TYR A 187 4.43 -0.51 2.98
N LEU A 188 3.81 -0.58 1.81
CA LEU A 188 3.76 0.53 0.85
C LEU A 188 2.30 0.80 0.52
N GLY A 189 1.83 2.00 0.79
CA GLY A 189 0.44 2.37 0.53
C GLY A 189 0.31 3.62 -0.33
N PHE A 190 -0.70 3.60 -1.22
CA PHE A 190 -1.06 4.71 -2.10
C PHE A 190 -2.35 5.36 -1.63
N SER A 191 -2.41 6.69 -1.53
CA SER A 191 -3.63 7.41 -1.14
C SER A 191 -4.27 6.81 0.13
N ALA A 192 -5.53 6.41 0.09
CA ALA A 192 -6.19 5.75 1.22
C ALA A 192 -5.44 4.51 1.73
N GLY A 193 -4.78 3.75 0.85
CA GLY A 193 -3.94 2.62 1.24
C GLY A 193 -2.74 3.02 2.10
N GLY A 194 -2.17 4.22 1.88
CA GLY A 194 -1.16 4.80 2.78
C GLY A 194 -1.72 5.02 4.18
N GLY A 195 -2.94 5.56 4.26
CA GLY A 195 -3.64 5.72 5.53
C GLY A 195 -3.97 4.41 6.24
N VAL A 196 -4.28 3.34 5.48
CA VAL A 196 -4.49 1.98 6.03
C VAL A 196 -3.20 1.46 6.65
N GLY A 197 -2.06 1.54 5.95
CA GLY A 197 -0.76 1.13 6.49
C GLY A 197 -0.35 1.95 7.73
N LEU A 198 -0.55 3.27 7.71
CA LEU A 198 -0.31 4.13 8.86
C LEU A 198 -1.21 3.78 10.04
N GLY A 199 -2.49 3.49 9.77
CA GLY A 199 -3.42 3.03 10.81
C GLY A 199 -3.00 1.69 11.42
N ALA A 200 -2.48 0.78 10.59
CA ALA A 200 -1.92 -0.48 11.09
C ALA A 200 -0.76 -0.24 12.05
N ILE A 201 0.13 0.73 11.79
CA ILE A 201 1.22 1.10 12.72
C ILE A 201 0.68 1.57 14.05
N VAL A 202 -0.32 2.47 14.06
CA VAL A 202 -0.92 3.00 15.30
C VAL A 202 -1.56 1.91 16.13
N LYS A 203 -2.14 0.90 15.48
CA LYS A 203 -2.82 -0.23 16.16
C LYS A 203 -1.89 -1.43 16.39
N SER A 204 -0.65 -1.40 15.88
CA SER A 204 0.31 -2.51 16.03
C SER A 204 0.78 -2.68 17.46
N ASP A 205 0.89 -3.92 17.85
CA ASP A 205 1.76 -4.35 18.95
C ASP A 205 3.17 -4.70 18.43
N ALA A 206 4.00 -5.24 19.30
CA ALA A 206 5.36 -5.63 18.92
C ALA A 206 5.42 -6.74 17.86
N GLN A 207 4.38 -7.57 17.75
CA GLN A 207 4.33 -8.67 16.76
C GLN A 207 3.88 -8.21 15.38
N HIS A 208 3.11 -7.13 15.30
CA HIS A 208 2.54 -6.62 14.05
C HIS A 208 3.33 -5.43 13.49
N MET A 209 4.26 -4.84 14.28
CA MET A 209 5.02 -3.67 13.85
C MET A 209 5.83 -3.99 12.60
N PRO A 210 5.65 -3.25 11.47
CA PRO A 210 6.45 -3.43 10.27
C PRO A 210 7.88 -2.93 10.48
N ALA A 211 8.82 -3.39 9.66
CA ALA A 211 10.19 -2.89 9.64
C ALA A 211 10.28 -1.47 9.04
N PHE A 212 9.39 -1.18 8.11
CA PHE A 212 9.29 0.12 7.45
C PHE A 212 7.86 0.41 6.97
N MET A 213 7.59 1.68 6.75
CA MET A 213 6.38 2.19 6.10
C MET A 213 6.76 3.13 4.97
N ALA A 214 6.19 2.94 3.80
CA ALA A 214 6.22 3.91 2.72
C ALA A 214 4.80 4.38 2.39
N THR A 215 4.59 5.69 2.35
CA THR A 215 3.31 6.27 1.96
C THR A 215 3.46 7.21 0.79
N ILE A 216 2.70 6.94 -0.25
CA ILE A 216 2.71 7.70 -1.49
C ILE A 216 1.39 8.46 -1.59
N TYR A 217 1.45 9.77 -1.43
CA TYR A 217 0.28 10.68 -1.35
C TYR A 217 -0.87 10.15 -0.46
N GLY A 218 -0.52 9.41 0.61
CA GLY A 218 -1.49 8.80 1.52
C GLY A 218 -1.30 9.24 2.96
N PRO A 219 -1.93 10.34 3.41
CA PRO A 219 -1.86 10.77 4.79
C PRO A 219 -2.67 9.84 5.70
N SER A 220 -2.45 9.93 7.00
CA SER A 220 -3.20 9.13 7.97
C SER A 220 -4.71 9.36 7.84
N LEU A 221 -5.48 8.28 7.92
CA LEU A 221 -6.95 8.31 7.96
C LEU A 221 -7.50 8.33 9.39
N ILE A 222 -6.66 8.00 10.36
CA ILE A 222 -6.97 8.05 11.79
C ILE A 222 -6.02 9.02 12.48
N ASP A 223 -6.32 9.40 13.72
CA ASP A 223 -5.42 10.23 14.51
C ASP A 223 -4.07 9.52 14.72
N MET A 224 -2.98 10.21 14.36
CA MET A 224 -1.65 9.64 14.42
C MET A 224 -1.03 9.85 15.80
N THR A 225 -0.79 8.76 16.50
CA THR A 225 0.11 8.72 17.65
C THR A 225 1.31 7.86 17.25
N VAL A 226 2.47 8.47 17.16
CA VAL A 226 3.70 7.76 16.76
C VAL A 226 4.12 6.83 17.89
N PRO A 227 4.18 5.50 17.67
CA PRO A 227 4.59 4.55 18.72
C PRO A 227 6.08 4.70 19.03
N GLU A 228 6.50 4.32 20.25
CA GLU A 228 7.88 4.40 20.71
C GLU A 228 8.85 3.62 19.79
N ASN A 229 8.40 2.47 19.28
CA ASN A 229 9.14 1.61 18.35
C ASN A 229 8.74 1.84 16.88
N ALA A 230 8.37 3.07 16.53
CA ALA A 230 7.92 3.42 15.18
C ALA A 230 8.90 2.94 14.11
N PRO A 231 8.39 2.37 13.00
CA PRO A 231 9.22 1.93 11.90
C PRO A 231 9.86 3.11 11.16
N LYS A 232 10.86 2.83 10.32
CA LYS A 232 11.38 3.84 9.39
C LYS A 232 10.29 4.25 8.41
N LEU A 233 10.17 5.55 8.13
CA LEU A 233 9.11 6.11 7.30
C LEU A 233 9.68 6.73 6.02
N PHE A 234 9.11 6.35 4.87
CA PHE A 234 9.34 7.00 3.58
C PHE A 234 8.05 7.68 3.11
N ILE A 235 8.14 8.92 2.70
CA ILE A 235 7.00 9.73 2.22
C ILE A 235 7.32 10.28 0.84
N ALA A 236 6.40 10.12 -0.11
CA ALA A 236 6.47 10.82 -1.40
C ALA A 236 5.12 11.42 -1.76
N THR A 237 5.10 12.70 -2.12
CA THR A 237 3.88 13.40 -2.55
C THR A 237 4.22 14.62 -3.40
N ARG A 238 3.20 15.20 -4.04
CA ARG A 238 3.30 16.51 -4.69
C ARG A 238 2.70 17.60 -3.80
N GLY A 239 3.29 18.79 -3.86
CA GLY A 239 2.88 19.95 -3.07
C GLY A 239 1.52 20.50 -3.46
N ASP A 240 1.09 20.31 -4.72
CA ASP A 240 -0.21 20.73 -5.24
C ASP A 240 -1.38 19.82 -4.83
N HIS A 241 -1.11 18.69 -4.18
CA HIS A 241 -2.14 17.82 -3.63
C HIS A 241 -2.59 18.34 -2.25
N HIS A 242 -3.29 19.43 -2.25
CA HIS A 242 -3.67 20.28 -1.11
C HIS A 242 -3.69 19.61 0.29
N ASN A 243 -4.84 19.08 0.73
CA ASN A 243 -4.97 18.49 2.08
C ASN A 243 -4.01 17.32 2.32
N VAL A 244 -3.74 16.54 1.29
CA VAL A 244 -2.84 15.40 1.35
C VAL A 244 -1.42 15.85 1.66
N ALA A 245 -0.90 16.84 0.93
CA ALA A 245 0.46 17.34 1.13
C ALA A 245 0.65 17.89 2.55
N ALA A 246 -0.30 18.69 3.04
CA ALA A 246 -0.24 19.24 4.39
C ALA A 246 -0.27 18.14 5.47
N GLY A 247 -1.13 17.12 5.30
CA GLY A 247 -1.19 15.97 6.21
C GLY A 247 0.11 15.17 6.24
N LEU A 248 0.77 15.00 5.09
CA LEU A 248 2.05 14.28 5.01
C LEU A 248 3.24 15.08 5.55
N VAL A 249 3.25 16.41 5.35
CA VAL A 249 4.23 17.28 6.00
C VAL A 249 4.08 17.20 7.52
N SER A 250 2.84 17.24 8.02
CA SER A 250 2.56 17.04 9.44
C SER A 250 3.03 15.67 9.94
N LEU A 251 2.76 14.60 9.18
CA LEU A 251 3.22 13.26 9.51
C LEU A 251 4.75 13.20 9.65
N TYR A 252 5.47 13.83 8.73
CA TYR A 252 6.93 13.93 8.81
C TYR A 252 7.37 14.60 10.11
N PHE A 253 6.75 15.73 10.47
CA PHE A 253 7.10 16.47 11.70
C PHE A 253 6.83 15.65 12.96
N VAL A 254 5.66 15.06 13.11
CA VAL A 254 5.34 14.28 14.32
C VAL A 254 6.23 13.04 14.44
N TRP A 255 6.63 12.45 13.31
CA TRP A 255 7.59 11.34 13.30
C TRP A 255 8.96 11.76 13.79
N LYS A 256 9.45 12.90 13.31
CA LYS A 256 10.73 13.48 13.75
C LYS A 256 10.71 13.94 15.20
N GLN A 257 9.61 14.52 15.67
CA GLN A 257 9.43 14.91 17.07
C GLN A 257 9.46 13.70 18.02
N ALA A 258 8.94 12.54 17.58
CA ALA A 258 9.04 11.28 18.31
C ALA A 258 10.44 10.65 18.27
N GLY A 259 11.42 11.27 17.63
CA GLY A 259 12.78 10.74 17.49
C GLY A 259 12.93 9.62 16.45
N ALA A 260 11.86 9.31 15.71
CA ALA A 260 11.87 8.25 14.71
C ALA A 260 12.46 8.70 13.35
N ASN A 261 12.94 7.75 12.56
CA ASN A 261 13.53 8.02 11.25
C ASN A 261 12.44 8.22 10.20
N ALA A 262 12.52 9.34 9.48
CA ALA A 262 11.66 9.64 8.35
C ALA A 262 12.43 10.34 7.23
N GLU A 263 12.11 9.97 5.99
CA GLU A 263 12.56 10.63 4.77
C GLU A 263 11.34 11.08 3.98
N MET A 264 11.37 12.31 3.41
CA MET A 264 10.25 12.88 2.68
C MET A 264 10.71 13.51 1.37
N HIS A 265 9.98 13.18 0.30
CA HIS A 265 10.12 13.77 -1.03
C HIS A 265 8.84 14.54 -1.36
N LEU A 266 8.96 15.85 -1.47
CA LEU A 266 7.88 16.76 -1.85
C LEU A 266 8.21 17.36 -3.21
N TYR A 267 7.42 17.01 -4.22
CA TYR A 267 7.63 17.43 -5.61
C TYR A 267 6.74 18.62 -5.96
N ASP A 268 7.23 19.49 -6.83
CA ASP A 268 6.50 20.65 -7.37
C ASP A 268 6.53 20.59 -8.91
N ASP A 269 5.95 19.53 -9.48
CA ASP A 269 5.95 19.26 -10.90
C ASP A 269 4.55 19.38 -11.56
N GLY A 270 3.67 20.13 -10.90
CA GLY A 270 2.37 20.51 -11.41
C GLY A 270 1.34 19.39 -11.38
N THR A 271 0.32 19.53 -12.23
CA THR A 271 -0.78 18.59 -12.34
C THR A 271 -0.42 17.44 -13.28
N GLY A 272 -0.95 16.27 -13.02
CA GLY A 272 -0.74 15.09 -13.86
C GLY A 272 -0.76 13.81 -13.04
N PRO A 273 -0.63 12.66 -13.67
CA PRO A 273 -0.61 11.40 -12.96
C PRO A 273 0.58 11.36 -11.99
N PHE A 274 0.30 10.89 -10.79
CA PHE A 274 1.29 10.56 -9.78
C PHE A 274 0.94 9.18 -9.24
N GLY A 275 1.81 8.22 -9.44
CA GLY A 275 1.56 6.82 -9.11
C GLY A 275 2.80 5.97 -9.33
N PRO A 276 2.64 4.65 -9.50
CA PRO A 276 3.77 3.75 -9.70
C PRO A 276 4.52 3.96 -11.01
N ASP A 277 3.88 4.54 -12.03
CA ASP A 277 4.49 4.67 -13.35
C ASP A 277 5.30 5.97 -13.45
N ASP A 278 6.48 5.86 -14.06
CA ASP A 278 7.28 7.03 -14.45
C ASP A 278 6.68 7.66 -15.71
N VAL A 279 6.24 8.89 -15.58
CA VAL A 279 5.62 9.65 -16.67
C VAL A 279 6.52 10.79 -17.16
N GLY A 280 7.80 10.74 -16.80
CA GLY A 280 8.82 11.68 -17.27
C GLY A 280 8.84 13.03 -16.56
N ASN A 281 8.14 13.16 -15.44
CA ASN A 281 8.21 14.33 -14.54
C ASN A 281 9.10 14.05 -13.32
N THR A 282 9.38 15.06 -12.50
CA THR A 282 10.28 14.89 -11.35
C THR A 282 9.73 13.93 -10.31
N SER A 283 8.41 13.90 -10.11
CA SER A 283 7.77 12.95 -9.20
C SER A 283 7.85 11.49 -9.68
N GLY A 284 8.01 11.23 -10.97
CA GLY A 284 8.20 9.89 -11.53
C GLY A 284 9.42 9.15 -10.97
N THR A 285 10.38 9.88 -10.40
CA THR A 285 11.62 9.30 -9.83
C THR A 285 11.45 8.72 -8.42
N TRP A 286 10.27 8.84 -7.80
CA TRP A 286 10.06 8.44 -6.41
C TRP A 286 10.36 6.96 -6.15
N ARG A 287 10.07 6.06 -7.11
CA ARG A 287 10.33 4.63 -6.97
C ARG A 287 11.82 4.33 -6.81
N GLU A 288 12.66 4.98 -7.60
CA GLU A 288 14.12 4.81 -7.50
C GLU A 288 14.66 5.38 -6.19
N SER A 289 14.09 6.50 -5.70
CA SER A 289 14.40 7.03 -4.38
C SER A 289 13.99 6.05 -3.28
N PHE A 290 12.80 5.46 -3.38
CA PHE A 290 12.31 4.44 -2.45
C PHE A 290 13.21 3.19 -2.45
N TYR A 291 13.60 2.69 -3.62
CA TYR A 291 14.49 1.53 -3.71
C TYR A 291 15.87 1.80 -3.09
N ARG A 292 16.45 2.97 -3.37
CA ARG A 292 17.72 3.40 -2.75
C ARG A 292 17.58 3.51 -1.23
N TRP A 293 16.47 4.06 -0.77
CA TRP A 293 16.17 4.18 0.65
C TRP A 293 16.01 2.79 1.31
N LEU A 294 15.31 1.84 0.69
CA LEU A 294 15.24 0.46 1.17
C LEU A 294 16.64 -0.15 1.31
N THR A 295 17.42 -0.11 0.24
CA THR A 295 18.77 -0.69 0.20
C THR A 295 19.69 -0.06 1.25
N PHE A 296 19.68 1.28 1.36
CA PHE A 296 20.46 2.00 2.37
C PHE A 296 20.11 1.59 3.79
N ASN A 297 18.85 1.27 4.04
CA ASN A 297 18.35 0.87 5.35
C ASN A 297 18.48 -0.64 5.63
N GLY A 298 19.04 -1.42 4.71
CA GLY A 298 19.29 -2.85 4.88
C GLY A 298 18.11 -3.76 4.54
N PHE A 299 17.13 -3.22 3.80
CA PHE A 299 15.96 -3.94 3.31
C PHE A 299 16.16 -4.48 1.90
#